data_2f8b703c19b6a6b1be36ea0eda7a58fa
#
_entry.id   2f8b703c19b6a6b1be36ea0eda7a58fa
#
_cell.length_a   1.000
_cell.length_b   1.000
_cell.length_c   1.000
_cell.angle_alpha   90.00
_cell.angle_beta   90.00
_cell.angle_gamma   90.00
#
_symmetry.space_group_name_H-M   'P 1'
#
loop_
_entity.id
_entity.type
_entity.pdbx_description
1 polymer ?
#
loop_
_entity_poly.entity_id
_entity_poly.type
_entity_poly.pdbx_seq_one_letter_code
_entity_poly.pdbx_strand_id
1 'polypeptide(L)'
;MRPARAGGAAGLALLLAGCTATVQGTASPRVEVTLAGTEVASYAPGQQHVTTDVVYAETPPVGGPHDASWADCTGTVYDTELRPENAVHSLEHGAVWVAYDPGLATDADVEALTALVEGRPGTMLSPYPDLGVPVSLQAWNHQLQAGSGTDPAVEAFTTLLTFNPDTTPELGATCENPAFTP
;
A
#
# COMPACT_ATOMS: atom_id res chain seq x y z
N MET A 1 -37.21 -43.84 53.42
CA MET A 1 -35.97 -43.66 52.68
C MET A 1 -36.31 -42.97 51.38
N ARG A 2 -35.95 -41.71 51.19
CA ARG A 2 -36.16 -40.95 49.96
C ARG A 2 -34.80 -40.76 49.25
N PRO A 3 -34.64 -40.99 47.96
CA PRO A 3 -33.39 -40.71 47.28
C PRO A 3 -33.26 -39.19 46.90
N ALA A 4 -32.06 -38.67 47.11
CA ALA A 4 -31.67 -37.29 46.75
C ALA A 4 -31.54 -37.14 45.22
N ARG A 5 -32.12 -36.07 44.68
CA ARG A 5 -31.92 -35.65 43.29
C ARG A 5 -30.71 -34.73 43.21
N ALA A 6 -29.69 -35.13 42.48
CA ALA A 6 -28.57 -34.28 42.12
C ALA A 6 -29.01 -33.38 40.94
N GLY A 7 -28.96 -32.04 41.19
CA GLY A 7 -29.18 -31.05 40.15
C GLY A 7 -27.84 -30.74 39.45
N GLY A 8 -27.75 -31.08 38.18
CA GLY A 8 -26.63 -30.66 37.33
C GLY A 8 -26.85 -29.23 36.80
N ALA A 9 -25.94 -28.31 37.13
CA ALA A 9 -25.90 -26.99 36.54
C ALA A 9 -25.20 -27.09 35.18
N ALA A 10 -25.94 -26.89 34.10
CA ALA A 10 -25.38 -26.73 32.77
C ALA A 10 -24.89 -25.27 32.61
N GLY A 11 -23.58 -25.07 32.63
CA GLY A 11 -22.95 -23.79 32.29
C GLY A 11 -23.05 -23.54 30.82
N LEU A 12 -23.79 -22.49 30.42
CA LEU A 12 -23.87 -22.01 29.04
C LEU A 12 -22.65 -21.15 28.78
N ALA A 13 -21.65 -21.66 28.04
CA ALA A 13 -20.52 -20.90 27.58
C ALA A 13 -20.97 -20.03 26.39
N LEU A 14 -21.06 -18.71 26.60
CA LEU A 14 -21.28 -17.74 25.54
C LEU A 14 -19.98 -17.58 24.76
N LEU A 15 -19.91 -18.15 23.56
CA LEU A 15 -18.84 -17.86 22.59
C LEU A 15 -19.15 -16.50 21.96
N LEU A 16 -18.38 -15.48 22.37
CA LEU A 16 -18.35 -14.19 21.69
C LEU A 16 -17.58 -14.38 20.37
N ALA A 17 -18.29 -14.59 19.28
CA ALA A 17 -17.72 -14.48 17.95
C ALA A 17 -17.46 -13.00 17.66
N GLY A 18 -16.21 -12.55 17.81
CA GLY A 18 -15.77 -11.24 17.37
C GLY A 18 -15.88 -11.19 15.84
N CYS A 19 -16.83 -10.42 15.30
CA CYS A 19 -16.85 -10.09 13.89
C CYS A 19 -15.74 -9.07 13.62
N THR A 20 -14.63 -9.49 13.03
CA THR A 20 -13.71 -8.57 12.38
C THR A 20 -14.41 -8.07 11.12
N ALA A 21 -14.77 -6.80 11.08
CA ALA A 21 -15.30 -6.18 9.88
C ALA A 21 -14.11 -5.79 8.97
N THR A 22 -14.02 -6.40 7.79
CA THR A 22 -13.11 -5.97 6.73
C THR A 22 -13.84 -4.98 5.83
N VAL A 23 -13.20 -3.87 5.49
CA VAL A 23 -13.69 -2.92 4.48
C VAL A 23 -13.16 -3.37 3.12
N GLN A 24 -14.04 -3.46 2.13
CA GLN A 24 -13.67 -3.85 0.78
C GLN A 24 -13.48 -2.62 -0.09
N GLY A 25 -12.28 -2.47 -0.69
CA GLY A 25 -12.02 -1.46 -1.71
C GLY A 25 -12.82 -1.74 -2.97
N THR A 26 -13.24 -0.70 -3.68
CA THR A 26 -14.04 -0.82 -4.90
C THR A 26 -13.12 -0.63 -6.11
N ALA A 27 -13.01 -1.63 -6.97
CA ALA A 27 -12.31 -1.48 -8.25
C ALA A 27 -13.04 -0.47 -9.15
N SER A 28 -12.29 0.43 -9.77
CA SER A 28 -12.80 1.46 -10.66
C SER A 28 -12.40 1.19 -12.12
N PRO A 29 -13.08 1.79 -13.09
CA PRO A 29 -12.69 1.70 -14.49
C PRO A 29 -11.23 2.12 -14.69
N ARG A 30 -10.48 1.29 -15.36
CA ARG A 30 -9.08 1.50 -15.69
C ARG A 30 -8.97 2.41 -16.91
N VAL A 31 -8.23 3.52 -16.78
CA VAL A 31 -7.79 4.35 -17.89
C VAL A 31 -6.30 4.10 -18.07
N GLU A 32 -5.90 3.74 -19.28
CA GLU A 32 -4.52 3.36 -19.59
C GLU A 32 -3.81 4.49 -20.34
N VAL A 33 -2.66 4.92 -19.81
CA VAL A 33 -1.75 5.88 -20.44
C VAL A 33 -0.40 5.21 -20.57
N THR A 34 0.38 5.54 -21.59
CA THR A 34 1.72 4.99 -21.76
C THR A 34 2.77 6.01 -21.34
N LEU A 35 3.71 5.62 -20.48
CA LEU A 35 4.86 6.41 -20.06
C LEU A 35 6.15 5.68 -20.41
N ALA A 36 6.99 6.30 -21.24
CA ALA A 36 8.23 5.70 -21.77
C ALA A 36 8.03 4.30 -22.41
N GLY A 37 6.85 4.04 -22.97
CA GLY A 37 6.50 2.74 -23.58
C GLY A 37 5.86 1.74 -22.61
N THR A 38 5.78 2.05 -21.31
CA THR A 38 5.17 1.20 -20.28
C THR A 38 3.80 1.73 -19.91
N GLU A 39 2.83 0.83 -19.73
CA GLU A 39 1.44 1.16 -19.41
C GLU A 39 1.33 1.70 -17.97
N VAL A 40 0.61 2.80 -17.81
CA VAL A 40 0.18 3.34 -16.51
C VAL A 40 -1.32 3.13 -16.37
N ALA A 41 -1.70 2.35 -15.39
CA ALA A 41 -3.11 2.14 -15.06
C ALA A 41 -3.60 3.25 -14.12
N SER A 42 -4.81 3.76 -14.36
CA SER A 42 -5.47 4.75 -13.51
C SER A 42 -6.76 4.20 -12.92
N TYR A 43 -7.01 4.52 -11.64
CA TYR A 43 -8.10 4.00 -10.83
C TYR A 43 -8.81 5.16 -10.12
N ALA A 44 -9.92 4.89 -9.45
CA ALA A 44 -10.59 5.84 -8.57
C ALA A 44 -11.23 5.14 -7.36
N PRO A 45 -10.44 4.49 -6.48
CA PRO A 45 -10.94 3.64 -5.40
C PRO A 45 -11.59 4.40 -4.24
N GLY A 46 -11.62 5.73 -4.27
CA GLY A 46 -12.15 6.56 -3.17
C GLY A 46 -11.09 6.89 -2.12
N GLN A 47 -11.54 7.50 -1.01
CA GLN A 47 -10.71 8.07 0.05
C GLN A 47 -11.48 8.01 1.37
N GLN A 48 -10.98 7.28 2.35
CA GLN A 48 -11.62 7.19 3.67
C GLN A 48 -10.64 6.63 4.70
N HIS A 49 -10.48 7.31 5.85
CA HIS A 49 -9.75 6.74 6.97
C HIS A 49 -10.55 5.63 7.68
N VAL A 50 -9.90 4.50 7.91
CA VAL A 50 -10.45 3.33 8.62
C VAL A 50 -9.43 2.80 9.63
N THR A 51 -9.90 2.02 10.61
CA THR A 51 -9.04 1.40 11.63
C THR A 51 -8.97 -0.12 11.50
N THR A 52 -9.55 -0.65 10.42
CA THR A 52 -9.63 -2.08 10.13
C THR A 52 -8.80 -2.41 8.90
N ASP A 53 -8.44 -3.68 8.74
CA ASP A 53 -7.80 -4.14 7.52
C ASP A 53 -8.72 -3.96 6.31
N VAL A 54 -8.11 -3.61 5.17
CA VAL A 54 -8.80 -3.37 3.90
C VAL A 54 -8.46 -4.49 2.92
N VAL A 55 -9.47 -5.01 2.25
CA VAL A 55 -9.27 -5.89 1.10
C VAL A 55 -9.29 -5.03 -0.15
N TYR A 56 -8.11 -4.75 -0.68
CA TYR A 56 -7.96 -3.95 -1.89
C TYR A 56 -8.24 -4.79 -3.14
N ALA A 57 -8.72 -4.12 -4.19
CA ALA A 57 -8.93 -4.73 -5.49
C ALA A 57 -7.65 -4.74 -6.34
N GLU A 58 -6.80 -3.75 -6.13
CA GLU A 58 -5.48 -3.60 -6.77
C GLU A 58 -4.37 -4.10 -5.84
N THR A 59 -3.32 -4.68 -6.42
CA THR A 59 -2.14 -5.19 -5.70
C THR A 59 -0.86 -4.72 -6.39
N PRO A 60 -0.03 -3.91 -5.71
CA PRO A 60 -0.30 -3.14 -4.49
C PRO A 60 -1.42 -2.12 -4.68
N PRO A 61 -2.09 -1.68 -3.59
CA PRO A 61 -3.16 -0.69 -3.68
C PRO A 61 -2.64 0.70 -4.07
N VAL A 62 -3.50 1.46 -4.73
CA VAL A 62 -3.19 2.81 -5.23
C VAL A 62 -4.06 3.90 -4.60
N GLY A 63 -4.91 3.54 -3.66
CA GLY A 63 -5.87 4.44 -3.01
C GLY A 63 -6.98 3.64 -2.34
N GLY A 64 -8.06 4.30 -1.96
CA GLY A 64 -9.20 3.68 -1.27
C GLY A 64 -9.18 3.92 0.23
N PRO A 65 -9.99 3.16 1.01
CA PRO A 65 -9.95 3.23 2.46
C PRO A 65 -8.55 2.89 2.98
N HIS A 66 -8.05 3.65 3.97
CA HIS A 66 -6.70 3.49 4.50
C HIS A 66 -6.61 3.92 5.97
N ASP A 67 -5.47 3.65 6.63
CA ASP A 67 -5.22 4.03 8.02
C ASP A 67 -4.95 5.54 8.13
N ALA A 68 -5.28 6.14 9.27
CA ALA A 68 -4.95 7.55 9.53
C ALA A 68 -3.46 7.80 9.81
N SER A 69 -2.66 6.75 10.00
CA SER A 69 -1.20 6.84 10.12
C SER A 69 -0.56 6.51 8.78
N TRP A 70 0.39 7.32 8.34
CA TRP A 70 1.12 7.13 7.08
C TRP A 70 2.51 6.55 7.31
N ALA A 71 3.05 5.85 6.31
CA ALA A 71 4.44 5.48 6.26
C ALA A 71 5.31 6.71 5.95
N ASP A 72 6.48 6.84 6.59
CA ASP A 72 7.40 7.92 6.25
C ASP A 72 7.78 7.87 4.77
N CYS A 73 7.55 8.98 4.05
CA CYS A 73 7.80 9.10 2.62
C CYS A 73 8.84 10.18 2.27
N THR A 74 9.82 10.36 3.14
CA THR A 74 10.92 11.32 2.91
C THR A 74 12.10 10.75 2.10
N GLY A 75 11.86 9.73 1.29
CA GLY A 75 12.89 8.95 0.61
C GLY A 75 13.34 7.77 1.45
N THR A 76 12.42 7.17 2.17
CA THR A 76 12.69 6.08 3.10
C THR A 76 12.76 4.74 2.37
N VAL A 77 13.86 4.03 2.58
CA VAL A 77 14.05 2.65 2.10
C VAL A 77 13.75 1.71 3.27
N TYR A 78 12.67 0.97 3.17
CA TYR A 78 12.25 -0.02 4.15
C TYR A 78 12.85 -1.38 3.81
N ASP A 79 13.31 -2.11 4.81
CA ASP A 79 13.81 -3.48 4.70
C ASP A 79 12.73 -4.55 4.93
N THR A 80 11.52 -4.12 5.29
CA THR A 80 10.34 -4.97 5.53
C THR A 80 9.15 -4.50 4.72
N GLU A 81 8.15 -5.37 4.58
CA GLU A 81 6.87 -5.00 3.99
C GLU A 81 6.19 -3.87 4.77
N LEU A 82 5.56 -2.96 4.04
CA LEU A 82 4.68 -1.97 4.62
C LEU A 82 3.26 -2.53 4.73
N ARG A 83 2.57 -2.21 5.81
CA ARG A 83 1.13 -2.42 5.86
C ARG A 83 0.48 -1.55 4.77
N PRO A 84 -0.30 -2.14 3.84
CA PRO A 84 -0.82 -1.42 2.67
C PRO A 84 -1.60 -0.15 3.01
N GLU A 85 -2.38 -0.17 4.10
CA GLU A 85 -3.18 0.98 4.52
C GLU A 85 -2.32 2.18 4.93
N ASN A 86 -1.15 1.95 5.52
CA ASN A 86 -0.22 3.03 5.87
C ASN A 86 0.49 3.59 4.63
N ALA A 87 0.85 2.71 3.69
CA ALA A 87 1.44 3.11 2.41
C ALA A 87 0.44 3.93 1.58
N VAL A 88 -0.83 3.52 1.50
CA VAL A 88 -1.89 4.25 0.78
C VAL A 88 -2.07 5.67 1.33
N HIS A 89 -2.00 5.87 2.64
CA HIS A 89 -2.05 7.23 3.21
C HIS A 89 -0.89 8.11 2.70
N SER A 90 0.32 7.55 2.60
CA SER A 90 1.45 8.30 2.02
C SER A 90 1.20 8.70 0.56
N LEU A 91 0.49 7.85 -0.23
CA LEU A 91 0.09 8.21 -1.59
C LEU A 91 -0.88 9.39 -1.60
N GLU A 92 -1.78 9.50 -0.61
CA GLU A 92 -2.71 10.63 -0.47
C GLU A 92 -1.96 11.95 -0.25
N HIS A 93 -0.81 11.93 0.47
CA HIS A 93 0.09 13.07 0.64
C HIS A 93 0.90 13.39 -0.62
N GLY A 94 0.81 12.56 -1.67
CA GLY A 94 1.49 12.76 -2.96
C GLY A 94 2.79 11.97 -3.11
N ALA A 95 3.01 10.98 -2.27
CA ALA A 95 4.17 10.12 -2.41
C ALA A 95 4.01 9.13 -3.59
N VAL A 96 5.16 8.67 -4.08
CA VAL A 96 5.29 7.48 -4.91
C VAL A 96 5.84 6.35 -4.05
N TRP A 97 5.09 5.28 -3.94
CA TRP A 97 5.53 4.04 -3.33
C TRP A 97 6.11 3.11 -4.39
N VAL A 98 7.38 2.80 -4.27
CA VAL A 98 8.08 1.82 -5.10
C VAL A 98 8.07 0.49 -4.37
N ALA A 99 7.44 -0.52 -4.94
CA ALA A 99 7.37 -1.87 -4.40
C ALA A 99 8.17 -2.82 -5.30
N TYR A 100 8.91 -3.76 -4.71
CA TYR A 100 9.60 -4.79 -5.47
C TYR A 100 9.32 -6.19 -4.90
N ASP A 101 9.26 -7.18 -5.79
CA ASP A 101 9.15 -8.58 -5.41
C ASP A 101 10.54 -9.15 -5.10
N PRO A 102 10.85 -9.51 -3.84
CA PRO A 102 12.17 -10.05 -3.50
C PRO A 102 12.47 -11.41 -4.13
N GLY A 103 11.45 -12.10 -4.67
CA GLY A 103 11.61 -13.36 -5.41
C GLY A 103 11.86 -13.17 -6.91
N LEU A 104 11.59 -11.97 -7.46
CA LEU A 104 11.67 -11.68 -8.91
C LEU A 104 12.66 -10.55 -9.25
N ALA A 105 12.77 -9.53 -8.40
CA ALA A 105 13.74 -8.44 -8.60
C ALA A 105 15.17 -8.95 -8.35
N THR A 106 16.09 -8.51 -9.21
CA THR A 106 17.51 -8.79 -9.04
C THR A 106 18.15 -7.81 -8.06
N ASP A 107 19.36 -8.14 -7.55
CA ASP A 107 20.13 -7.22 -6.71
C ASP A 107 20.38 -5.87 -7.43
N ALA A 108 20.61 -5.90 -8.75
CA ALA A 108 20.79 -4.71 -9.56
C ALA A 108 19.51 -3.85 -9.66
N ASP A 109 18.33 -4.48 -9.70
CA ASP A 109 17.05 -3.78 -9.65
C ASP A 109 16.87 -3.07 -8.30
N VAL A 110 17.11 -3.78 -7.19
CA VAL A 110 16.99 -3.22 -5.84
C VAL A 110 17.99 -2.09 -5.61
N GLU A 111 19.23 -2.22 -6.09
CA GLU A 111 20.24 -1.15 -6.04
C GLU A 111 19.77 0.10 -6.81
N ALA A 112 19.26 -0.08 -8.04
CA ALA A 112 18.75 1.02 -8.85
C ALA A 112 17.55 1.72 -8.19
N LEU A 113 16.60 0.95 -7.63
CA LEU A 113 15.43 1.49 -6.94
C LEU A 113 15.82 2.21 -5.64
N THR A 114 16.77 1.67 -4.89
CA THR A 114 17.32 2.33 -3.70
C THR A 114 17.95 3.67 -4.07
N ALA A 115 18.78 3.71 -5.09
CA ALA A 115 19.41 4.96 -5.57
C ALA A 115 18.38 5.99 -6.07
N LEU A 116 17.25 5.54 -6.62
CA LEU A 116 16.15 6.41 -7.06
C LEU A 116 15.39 7.03 -5.89
N VAL A 117 15.21 6.28 -4.78
CA VAL A 117 14.33 6.63 -3.66
C VAL A 117 15.08 7.27 -2.52
N GLU A 118 16.25 6.76 -2.13
CA GLU A 118 16.92 7.14 -0.89
C GLU A 118 17.14 8.66 -0.78
N GLY A 119 16.54 9.25 0.26
CA GLY A 119 16.60 10.68 0.53
C GLY A 119 15.84 11.58 -0.46
N ARG A 120 15.06 11.02 -1.39
CA ARG A 120 14.21 11.78 -2.32
C ARG A 120 12.85 12.05 -1.70
N PRO A 121 12.52 13.32 -1.35
CA PRO A 121 11.22 13.64 -0.75
C PRO A 121 10.05 13.18 -1.61
N GLY A 122 9.02 12.66 -0.97
CA GLY A 122 7.83 12.15 -1.66
C GLY A 122 8.04 10.77 -2.29
N THR A 123 9.01 10.00 -1.82
CA THR A 123 9.20 8.62 -2.26
C THR A 123 9.42 7.67 -1.08
N MET A 124 9.09 6.41 -1.27
CA MET A 124 9.41 5.32 -0.36
C MET A 124 9.58 4.01 -1.13
N LEU A 125 10.45 3.13 -0.66
CA LEU A 125 10.73 1.81 -1.25
C LEU A 125 10.48 0.73 -0.21
N SER A 126 9.81 -0.35 -0.58
CA SER A 126 9.68 -1.54 0.28
C SER A 126 9.63 -2.83 -0.52
N PRO A 127 10.02 -3.97 0.08
CA PRO A 127 9.66 -5.27 -0.46
C PRO A 127 8.13 -5.46 -0.46
N TYR A 128 7.64 -6.25 -1.41
CA TYR A 128 6.26 -6.68 -1.54
C TYR A 128 6.25 -8.10 -2.14
N PRO A 129 6.32 -9.14 -1.30
CA PRO A 129 6.32 -10.53 -1.76
C PRO A 129 5.07 -10.88 -2.56
N ASP A 130 5.21 -11.84 -3.46
CA ASP A 130 4.13 -12.33 -4.32
C ASP A 130 3.49 -11.24 -5.21
N LEU A 131 4.25 -10.20 -5.54
CA LEU A 131 3.81 -9.11 -6.42
C LEU A 131 3.48 -9.60 -7.85
N GLY A 132 4.15 -10.67 -8.29
CA GLY A 132 3.96 -11.28 -9.61
C GLY A 132 4.70 -10.57 -10.75
N VAL A 133 5.32 -9.43 -10.48
CA VAL A 133 6.24 -8.69 -11.37
C VAL A 133 7.44 -8.21 -10.55
N PRO A 134 8.62 -7.98 -11.16
CA PRO A 134 9.78 -7.53 -10.41
C PRO A 134 9.58 -6.22 -9.66
N VAL A 135 8.90 -5.24 -10.27
CA VAL A 135 8.73 -3.88 -9.76
C VAL A 135 7.33 -3.36 -10.04
N SER A 136 6.73 -2.69 -9.05
CA SER A 136 5.49 -1.93 -9.21
C SER A 136 5.59 -0.59 -8.49
N LEU A 137 5.16 0.48 -9.14
CA LEU A 137 5.10 1.82 -8.59
C LEU A 137 3.64 2.23 -8.41
N GLN A 138 3.35 2.84 -7.28
CA GLN A 138 2.05 3.36 -6.92
C GLN A 138 2.16 4.86 -6.63
N ALA A 139 1.26 5.64 -7.20
CA ALA A 139 0.90 6.98 -6.77
C ALA A 139 -0.62 7.01 -6.59
N TRP A 140 -1.18 8.05 -6.00
CA TRP A 140 -2.62 8.10 -5.79
C TRP A 140 -3.40 7.84 -7.09
N ASN A 141 -4.19 6.78 -7.09
CA ASN A 141 -4.99 6.31 -8.22
C ASN A 141 -4.19 5.87 -9.48
N HIS A 142 -2.88 5.70 -9.39
CA HIS A 142 -2.04 5.32 -10.53
C HIS A 142 -1.10 4.17 -10.19
N GLN A 143 -0.91 3.26 -11.14
CA GLN A 143 0.04 2.16 -11.01
C GLN A 143 0.83 1.96 -12.31
N LEU A 144 2.13 1.69 -12.16
CA LEU A 144 3.00 1.24 -13.24
C LEU A 144 3.68 -0.05 -12.79
N GLN A 145 3.66 -1.07 -13.63
CA GLN A 145 4.40 -2.31 -13.41
C GLN A 145 5.56 -2.40 -14.41
N ALA A 146 6.74 -2.78 -13.95
CA ALA A 146 7.94 -2.86 -14.76
C ALA A 146 8.67 -4.20 -14.58
N GLY A 147 9.33 -4.65 -15.64
CA GLY A 147 10.13 -5.86 -15.63
C GLY A 147 11.53 -5.68 -15.03
N SER A 148 11.92 -4.44 -14.70
CA SER A 148 13.22 -4.13 -14.08
C SER A 148 13.18 -2.78 -13.38
N GLY A 149 13.95 -2.62 -12.32
CA GLY A 149 14.17 -1.36 -11.62
C GLY A 149 14.91 -0.30 -12.45
N THR A 150 15.56 -0.73 -13.53
CA THR A 150 16.28 0.16 -14.47
C THR A 150 15.42 0.56 -15.67
N ASP A 151 14.15 0.16 -15.75
CA ASP A 151 13.26 0.61 -16.81
C ASP A 151 13.10 2.13 -16.77
N PRO A 152 13.30 2.86 -17.89
CA PRO A 152 13.13 4.32 -17.93
C PRO A 152 11.76 4.82 -17.47
N ALA A 153 10.71 3.98 -17.56
CA ALA A 153 9.38 4.31 -17.08
C ALA A 153 9.33 4.45 -15.55
N VAL A 154 10.20 3.77 -14.81
CA VAL A 154 10.29 3.83 -13.33
C VAL A 154 10.67 5.24 -12.87
N GLU A 155 11.74 5.81 -13.40
CA GLU A 155 12.15 7.18 -13.09
C GLU A 155 11.13 8.21 -13.62
N ALA A 156 10.61 8.00 -14.83
CA ALA A 156 9.63 8.89 -15.42
C ALA A 156 8.33 8.95 -14.61
N PHE A 157 7.80 7.82 -14.15
CA PHE A 157 6.63 7.73 -13.28
C PHE A 157 6.87 8.46 -11.96
N THR A 158 7.99 8.17 -11.30
CA THR A 158 8.37 8.80 -10.03
C THR A 158 8.49 10.32 -10.19
N THR A 159 9.13 10.80 -11.25
CA THR A 159 9.29 12.23 -11.50
C THR A 159 7.96 12.94 -11.80
N LEU A 160 7.08 12.29 -12.57
CA LEU A 160 5.80 12.86 -12.98
C LEU A 160 4.80 12.93 -11.82
N LEU A 161 4.74 11.90 -10.97
CA LEU A 161 3.62 11.74 -10.03
C LEU A 161 3.98 12.11 -8.59
N THR A 162 5.27 12.26 -8.23
CA THR A 162 5.65 12.77 -6.90
C THR A 162 5.15 14.20 -6.72
N PHE A 163 4.30 14.43 -5.72
CA PHE A 163 3.67 15.73 -5.39
C PHE A 163 3.00 16.40 -6.60
N ASN A 164 2.48 15.62 -7.52
CA ASN A 164 1.80 16.16 -8.69
C ASN A 164 0.46 16.82 -8.26
N PRO A 165 0.27 18.15 -8.51
CA PRO A 165 -0.91 18.87 -8.04
C PRO A 165 -2.22 18.41 -8.69
N ASP A 166 -2.17 17.77 -9.85
CA ASP A 166 -3.36 17.30 -10.56
C ASP A 166 -3.85 15.94 -10.03
N THR A 167 -2.98 15.20 -9.29
CA THR A 167 -3.28 13.85 -8.83
C THR A 167 -3.19 13.66 -7.32
N THR A 168 -2.62 14.62 -6.58
CA THR A 168 -2.42 14.53 -5.12
C THR A 168 -3.61 15.12 -4.37
N PRO A 169 -4.39 14.34 -3.61
CA PRO A 169 -5.54 14.85 -2.86
C PRO A 169 -5.15 15.82 -1.75
N GLU A 170 -4.12 15.50 -0.99
CA GLU A 170 -3.64 16.29 0.15
C GLU A 170 -2.29 16.95 -0.13
N LEU A 171 -2.20 17.67 -1.24
CA LEU A 171 -0.97 18.35 -1.63
C LEU A 171 -0.51 19.34 -0.53
N GLY A 172 0.72 19.14 -0.05
CA GLY A 172 1.31 19.92 1.03
C GLY A 172 1.18 19.29 2.42
N ALA A 173 0.53 18.14 2.54
CA ALA A 173 0.63 17.31 3.74
C ALA A 173 2.08 16.79 3.91
N THR A 174 2.47 16.54 5.16
CA THR A 174 3.84 16.13 5.45
C THR A 174 4.10 14.67 5.10
N CYS A 175 5.24 14.39 4.49
CA CYS A 175 5.79 13.05 4.34
C CYS A 175 6.55 12.57 5.59
N GLU A 176 6.96 13.50 6.47
CA GLU A 176 7.73 13.14 7.66
C GLU A 176 6.86 12.41 8.68
N ASN A 177 7.24 11.20 9.03
CA ASN A 177 6.72 10.43 10.14
C ASN A 177 7.83 9.57 10.78
N PRO A 178 8.80 10.20 11.45
CA PRO A 178 9.99 9.50 11.98
C PRO A 178 9.64 8.50 13.10
N ALA A 179 8.43 8.52 13.63
CA ALA A 179 7.95 7.57 14.61
C ALA A 179 7.27 6.34 13.98
N PHE A 180 7.07 6.35 12.66
CA PHE A 180 6.46 5.21 11.97
C PHE A 180 7.38 3.99 12.01
N THR A 181 6.79 2.86 12.35
CA THR A 181 7.45 1.55 12.34
C THR A 181 6.54 0.60 11.56
N PRO A 182 7.05 -0.08 10.49
CA PRO A 182 6.29 -1.06 9.70
C PRO A 182 5.78 -2.23 10.53
#